data_939519dc537c62024c4d563ef8059398
#
_entry.id   939519dc537c62024c4d563ef8059398
#
_cell.length_a   1.000
_cell.length_b   1.000
_cell.length_c   1.000
_cell.angle_alpha   90.00
_cell.angle_beta   90.00
_cell.angle_gamma   90.00
#
_symmetry.space_group_name_H-M   'P 1'
#
loop_
_entity.id
_entity.type
_entity.pdbx_description
1 polymer ?
#
loop_
_entity_poly.entity_id
_entity_poly.type
_entity_poly.pdbx_seq_one_letter_code
_entity_poly.pdbx_strand_id
1 'polypeptide(L)'
;MSKPQVIFMPHANIQYSQLDPKRRAWVCENCYRPLFEIVRDGDYKIAFEASGRTLEVMADEAPEVLSLLKALVQQGKIEAVASPFIHVMLANVPPEIGLDTLKHGLDAWEKYTEVRPETGWNPECGWASYLPEIYKEAGYKNLVMDADSFFLSFPEIREATGLKYDVQGHSNKNHLFKIEEYIKDKPEFLKYLTNPSVAPNGLRMVFRSDCMANPMLWYLMGATEGYREKPVAIEELKEMFLKWQPRVAQTGKFIMPYAEDAEYIGSSAYFYVKQFNQARFFEPEPDSITRFKALLDMAKDIGYELSTPSQVIASAEELIPNELIDNIENGAAWHGGTYKAWANTSYSLIFDPVCRMVYDGICAVRKVTGMTPELDAALKKVTSAYVSDSRWPPLPTSPGRFNVRESLDDLFAANKLLGEAMEKYGIGAKRAIYSSSLMETQIKLIENILMEQKYFGE
;
A
#
# COMPACT_ATOMS: atom_id res chain seq x y z
N MET A 1 15.02 13.14 28.80
CA MET A 1 14.32 12.11 27.99
C MET A 1 14.06 12.71 26.62
N SER A 2 14.30 11.98 25.56
CA SER A 2 13.90 12.39 24.20
C SER A 2 12.37 12.51 24.13
N LYS A 3 11.87 13.45 23.33
CA LYS A 3 10.43 13.56 23.09
C LYS A 3 9.92 12.28 22.41
N PRO A 4 8.70 11.82 22.71
CA PRO A 4 8.10 10.73 21.95
C PRO A 4 7.90 11.16 20.50
N GLN A 5 8.16 10.26 19.56
CA GLN A 5 8.04 10.53 18.12
C GLN A 5 6.71 9.99 17.59
N VAL A 6 6.20 10.61 16.55
CA VAL A 6 5.01 10.13 15.84
C VAL A 6 5.23 10.18 14.34
N ILE A 7 4.81 9.12 13.65
CA ILE A 7 4.93 9.00 12.19
C ILE A 7 3.53 9.10 11.57
N PHE A 8 3.37 10.03 10.64
CA PHE A 8 2.23 10.08 9.73
C PHE A 8 2.72 9.73 8.34
N MET A 9 2.12 8.73 7.72
CA MET A 9 2.47 8.26 6.38
C MET A 9 1.21 8.10 5.52
N PRO A 10 0.68 9.18 4.93
CA PRO A 10 -0.30 9.03 3.86
C PRO A 10 0.27 8.18 2.73
N HIS A 11 -0.50 7.18 2.26
CA HIS A 11 -0.11 6.38 1.13
C HIS A 11 -1.02 6.66 -0.08
N ALA A 12 -0.43 6.80 -1.27
CA ALA A 12 -1.14 7.19 -2.47
C ALA A 12 -1.51 5.99 -3.34
N ASN A 13 -2.80 5.82 -3.61
CA ASN A 13 -3.32 4.78 -4.48
C ASN A 13 -4.15 5.36 -5.64
N ILE A 14 -3.48 5.93 -6.65
CA ILE A 14 -4.14 6.48 -7.85
C ILE A 14 -4.83 5.40 -8.70
N GLN A 15 -4.66 4.13 -8.36
CA GLN A 15 -5.24 2.97 -9.02
C GLN A 15 -6.42 2.36 -8.27
N TYR A 16 -6.98 3.10 -7.36
CA TYR A 16 -8.17 2.70 -6.61
C TYR A 16 -9.28 2.18 -7.54
N SER A 17 -9.88 1.04 -7.20
CA SER A 17 -10.81 0.32 -8.08
C SER A 17 -12.05 1.13 -8.50
N GLN A 18 -12.48 2.07 -7.67
CA GLN A 18 -13.62 2.94 -7.93
C GLN A 18 -13.24 4.33 -8.47
N LEU A 19 -11.95 4.60 -8.67
CA LEU A 19 -11.48 5.84 -9.25
C LEU A 19 -11.51 5.77 -10.78
N ASP A 20 -12.40 6.55 -11.41
CA ASP A 20 -12.36 6.75 -12.86
C ASP A 20 -10.99 7.35 -13.25
N PRO A 21 -10.24 6.73 -14.19
CA PRO A 21 -8.97 7.25 -14.66
C PRO A 21 -9.00 8.73 -15.08
N LYS A 22 -10.12 9.20 -15.62
CA LYS A 22 -10.31 10.62 -16.00
C LYS A 22 -10.28 11.59 -14.81
N ARG A 23 -10.40 11.09 -13.59
CA ARG A 23 -10.37 11.90 -12.36
C ARG A 23 -9.02 11.88 -11.66
N ARG A 24 -8.02 11.22 -12.17
CA ARG A 24 -6.69 11.11 -11.53
C ARG A 24 -6.02 12.47 -11.36
N ALA A 25 -6.05 13.30 -12.38
CA ALA A 25 -5.56 14.69 -12.28
C ALA A 25 -6.29 15.47 -11.17
N TRP A 26 -7.61 15.30 -11.05
CA TRP A 26 -8.38 15.91 -9.98
C TRP A 26 -7.93 15.42 -8.58
N VAL A 27 -7.67 14.14 -8.41
CA VAL A 27 -7.15 13.57 -7.15
C VAL A 27 -5.78 14.18 -6.83
N CYS A 28 -4.86 14.23 -7.79
CA CYS A 28 -3.56 14.85 -7.59
C CYS A 28 -3.69 16.30 -7.12
N GLU A 29 -4.58 17.08 -7.74
CA GLU A 29 -4.77 18.50 -7.43
C GLU A 29 -5.54 18.75 -6.13
N ASN A 30 -6.50 17.89 -5.77
CA ASN A 30 -7.39 18.14 -4.63
C ASN A 30 -7.05 17.33 -3.38
N CYS A 31 -6.20 16.30 -3.51
CA CYS A 31 -5.75 15.48 -2.39
C CYS A 31 -4.26 15.65 -2.13
N TYR A 32 -3.41 15.36 -3.12
CA TYR A 32 -1.97 15.35 -2.91
C TYR A 32 -1.38 16.77 -2.85
N ARG A 33 -1.81 17.69 -3.72
CA ARG A 33 -1.33 19.09 -3.65
C ARG A 33 -1.58 19.72 -2.28
N PRO A 34 -2.80 19.74 -1.72
CA PRO A 34 -3.05 20.33 -0.41
C PRO A 34 -2.25 19.67 0.72
N LEU A 35 -2.08 18.35 0.68
CA LEU A 35 -1.24 17.62 1.62
C LEU A 35 0.20 18.13 1.57
N PHE A 36 0.79 18.26 0.37
CA PHE A 36 2.16 18.74 0.21
C PHE A 36 2.29 20.22 0.57
N GLU A 37 1.28 21.04 0.30
CA GLU A 37 1.25 22.44 0.71
C GLU A 37 1.24 22.62 2.22
N ILE A 38 0.49 21.82 2.96
CA ILE A 38 0.55 21.77 4.43
C ILE A 38 2.00 21.56 4.88
N VAL A 39 2.70 20.58 4.29
CA VAL A 39 4.09 20.25 4.68
C VAL A 39 5.05 21.34 4.25
N ARG A 40 4.86 21.95 3.06
CA ARG A 40 5.67 23.08 2.58
C ARG A 40 5.60 24.28 3.50
N ASP A 41 4.37 24.67 3.87
CA ASP A 41 4.08 25.95 4.53
C ASP A 41 4.21 25.87 6.05
N GLY A 42 4.23 24.66 6.60
CA GLY A 42 4.40 24.40 8.02
C GLY A 42 5.75 23.80 8.39
N ASP A 43 5.98 23.73 9.71
CA ASP A 43 7.10 22.97 10.29
C ASP A 43 6.63 21.54 10.56
N TYR A 44 6.33 20.82 9.49
CA TYR A 44 5.89 19.42 9.55
C TYR A 44 6.87 18.50 8.83
N LYS A 45 6.93 17.26 9.32
CA LYS A 45 7.68 16.17 8.73
C LYS A 45 6.77 14.95 8.69
N ILE A 46 6.66 14.34 7.52
CA ILE A 46 5.86 13.13 7.29
C ILE A 46 6.61 12.14 6.40
N ALA A 47 6.14 10.92 6.33
CA ALA A 47 6.47 10.03 5.22
C ALA A 47 5.34 10.10 4.18
N PHE A 48 5.65 9.80 2.93
CA PHE A 48 4.66 9.69 1.87
C PHE A 48 4.98 8.49 1.01
N GLU A 49 4.04 7.57 0.91
CA GLU A 49 4.16 6.39 0.09
C GLU A 49 3.48 6.59 -1.26
N ALA A 50 4.14 6.13 -2.32
CA ALA A 50 3.52 6.02 -3.64
C ALA A 50 4.12 4.87 -4.45
N SER A 51 3.26 4.22 -5.26
CA SER A 51 3.71 3.29 -6.28
C SER A 51 4.41 4.01 -7.45
N GLY A 52 5.24 3.30 -8.19
CA GLY A 52 5.86 3.86 -9.39
C GLY A 52 4.83 4.37 -10.41
N ARG A 53 3.69 3.68 -10.52
CA ARG A 53 2.58 4.10 -11.39
C ARG A 53 1.92 5.41 -10.93
N THR A 54 1.79 5.60 -9.62
CA THR A 54 1.28 6.88 -9.07
C THR A 54 2.18 8.04 -9.47
N LEU A 55 3.50 7.86 -9.36
CA LEU A 55 4.46 8.89 -9.78
C LEU A 55 4.43 9.16 -11.29
N GLU A 56 4.27 8.10 -12.10
CA GLU A 56 4.13 8.22 -13.55
C GLU A 56 2.88 9.03 -13.92
N VAL A 57 1.73 8.71 -13.29
CA VAL A 57 0.49 9.48 -13.50
C VAL A 57 0.64 10.94 -13.04
N MET A 58 1.28 11.20 -11.89
CA MET A 58 1.54 12.57 -11.48
C MET A 58 2.43 13.31 -12.49
N ALA A 59 3.44 12.63 -13.08
CA ALA A 59 4.30 13.23 -14.08
C ALA A 59 3.53 13.63 -15.36
N ASP A 60 2.60 12.78 -15.77
CA ASP A 60 1.85 12.97 -17.02
C ASP A 60 0.66 13.93 -16.86
N GLU A 61 -0.05 13.88 -15.72
CA GLU A 61 -1.33 14.54 -15.54
C GLU A 61 -1.31 15.72 -14.55
N ALA A 62 -0.30 15.78 -13.64
CA ALA A 62 -0.16 16.82 -12.62
C ALA A 62 1.32 17.11 -12.30
N PRO A 63 2.13 17.53 -13.30
CA PRO A 63 3.58 17.68 -13.17
C PRO A 63 4.00 18.69 -12.09
N GLU A 64 3.18 19.70 -11.80
CA GLU A 64 3.47 20.66 -10.75
C GLU A 64 3.32 20.05 -9.35
N VAL A 65 2.37 19.12 -9.17
CA VAL A 65 2.22 18.38 -7.91
C VAL A 65 3.43 17.47 -7.68
N LEU A 66 3.89 16.79 -8.73
CA LEU A 66 5.12 16.00 -8.67
C LEU A 66 6.34 16.86 -8.36
N SER A 67 6.45 18.04 -8.98
CA SER A 67 7.55 18.99 -8.71
C SER A 67 7.57 19.44 -7.26
N LEU A 68 6.40 19.67 -6.66
CA LEU A 68 6.28 20.02 -5.25
C LEU A 68 6.70 18.84 -4.36
N LEU A 69 6.24 17.62 -4.65
CA LEU A 69 6.67 16.40 -3.93
C LEU A 69 8.20 16.25 -4.01
N LYS A 70 8.78 16.33 -5.20
CA LYS A 70 10.24 16.27 -5.42
C LYS A 70 10.99 17.27 -4.53
N ALA A 71 10.56 18.51 -4.52
CA ALA A 71 11.19 19.55 -3.71
C ALA A 71 11.15 19.22 -2.21
N LEU A 72 10.01 18.75 -1.71
CA LEU A 72 9.84 18.40 -0.29
C LEU A 72 10.65 17.16 0.12
N VAL A 73 10.76 16.18 -0.77
CA VAL A 73 11.60 15.00 -0.56
C VAL A 73 13.08 15.39 -0.50
N GLN A 74 13.55 16.22 -1.45
CA GLN A 74 14.94 16.71 -1.48
C GLN A 74 15.29 17.59 -0.28
N GLN A 75 14.31 18.33 0.26
CA GLN A 75 14.46 19.11 1.50
C GLN A 75 14.42 18.27 2.79
N GLY A 76 14.08 16.97 2.69
CA GLY A 76 13.91 16.10 3.85
C GLY A 76 12.69 16.41 4.71
N LYS A 77 11.71 17.17 4.21
CA LYS A 77 10.41 17.40 4.84
C LYS A 77 9.47 16.20 4.66
N ILE A 78 9.60 15.50 3.53
CA ILE A 78 8.90 14.25 3.25
C ILE A 78 9.94 13.13 3.07
N GLU A 79 9.79 12.04 3.81
CA GLU A 79 10.48 10.79 3.50
C GLU A 79 9.73 10.07 2.38
N ALA A 80 10.42 9.80 1.28
CA ALA A 80 9.89 8.95 0.22
C ALA A 80 9.83 7.49 0.68
N VAL A 81 8.66 6.89 0.58
CA VAL A 81 8.43 5.45 0.84
C VAL A 81 7.96 4.82 -0.46
N ALA A 82 8.71 3.83 -0.94
CA ALA A 82 8.39 3.16 -2.19
C ALA A 82 7.59 1.89 -1.96
N SER A 83 6.59 1.67 -2.79
CA SER A 83 5.97 0.36 -3.00
C SER A 83 6.40 -0.22 -4.36
N PRO A 84 5.93 -1.41 -4.76
CA PRO A 84 6.12 -1.91 -6.12
C PRO A 84 5.71 -0.87 -7.18
N PHE A 85 6.16 -1.05 -8.42
CA PHE A 85 5.77 -0.15 -9.51
C PHE A 85 4.26 -0.01 -9.67
N ILE A 86 3.54 -1.09 -9.43
CA ILE A 86 2.09 -1.15 -9.32
C ILE A 86 1.69 -1.60 -7.93
N HIS A 87 0.56 -1.15 -7.42
CA HIS A 87 0.04 -1.59 -6.12
C HIS A 87 -0.45 -3.04 -6.23
N VAL A 88 0.44 -4.01 -6.01
CA VAL A 88 0.19 -5.45 -6.13
C VAL A 88 0.23 -6.13 -4.77
N MET A 89 -0.69 -7.07 -4.55
CA MET A 89 -0.61 -7.97 -3.40
C MET A 89 0.57 -8.94 -3.59
N LEU A 90 1.71 -8.60 -3.02
CA LEU A 90 2.96 -9.38 -3.21
C LEU A 90 2.82 -10.83 -2.73
N ALA A 91 2.01 -11.09 -1.70
CA ALA A 91 1.74 -12.44 -1.22
C ALA A 91 0.96 -13.33 -2.21
N ASN A 92 0.37 -12.74 -3.26
CA ASN A 92 -0.42 -13.46 -4.28
C ASN A 92 0.33 -13.69 -5.59
N VAL A 93 1.54 -13.19 -5.72
CA VAL A 93 2.35 -13.35 -6.92
C VAL A 93 3.62 -14.14 -6.62
N PRO A 94 4.19 -14.83 -7.62
CA PRO A 94 5.49 -15.46 -7.46
C PRO A 94 6.58 -14.46 -7.02
N PRO A 95 7.54 -14.89 -6.17
CA PRO A 95 8.59 -14.01 -5.66
C PRO A 95 9.35 -13.21 -6.73
N GLU A 96 9.61 -13.84 -7.87
CA GLU A 96 10.31 -13.22 -8.98
C GLU A 96 9.53 -12.06 -9.63
N ILE A 97 8.19 -12.16 -9.72
CA ILE A 97 7.32 -11.06 -10.16
C ILE A 97 7.35 -9.93 -9.12
N GLY A 98 7.26 -10.30 -7.84
CA GLY A 98 7.36 -9.35 -6.74
C GLY A 98 8.68 -8.57 -6.78
N LEU A 99 9.79 -9.28 -6.97
CA LEU A 99 11.13 -8.68 -7.06
C LEU A 99 11.26 -7.70 -8.23
N ASP A 100 10.81 -8.09 -9.42
CA ASP A 100 10.89 -7.24 -10.61
C ASP A 100 10.08 -5.94 -10.44
N THR A 101 8.85 -6.03 -9.91
CA THR A 101 8.02 -4.84 -9.70
C THR A 101 8.51 -3.95 -8.54
N LEU A 102 9.14 -4.52 -7.51
CA LEU A 102 9.79 -3.76 -6.43
C LEU A 102 10.97 -2.93 -6.97
N LYS A 103 11.82 -3.51 -7.83
CA LYS A 103 12.92 -2.79 -8.47
C LYS A 103 12.40 -1.64 -9.33
N HIS A 104 11.37 -1.88 -10.15
CA HIS A 104 10.76 -0.82 -10.96
C HIS A 104 10.11 0.29 -10.11
N GLY A 105 9.59 -0.02 -8.91
CA GLY A 105 9.09 0.97 -7.98
C GLY A 105 10.19 1.92 -7.50
N LEU A 106 11.33 1.39 -7.08
CA LEU A 106 12.51 2.19 -6.70
C LEU A 106 13.04 3.04 -7.86
N ASP A 107 13.12 2.46 -9.06
CA ASP A 107 13.60 3.14 -10.26
C ASP A 107 12.67 4.30 -10.66
N ALA A 108 11.36 4.15 -10.44
CA ALA A 108 10.38 5.23 -10.67
C ALA A 108 10.61 6.40 -9.70
N TRP A 109 10.78 6.13 -8.41
CA TRP A 109 11.07 7.18 -7.43
C TRP A 109 12.36 7.93 -7.79
N GLU A 110 13.44 7.20 -8.08
CA GLU A 110 14.71 7.81 -8.49
C GLU A 110 14.57 8.64 -9.77
N LYS A 111 13.85 8.13 -10.78
CA LYS A 111 13.58 8.85 -12.03
C LYS A 111 12.85 10.17 -11.82
N TYR A 112 11.79 10.17 -11.00
CA TYR A 112 10.88 11.31 -10.88
C TYR A 112 11.26 12.29 -9.79
N THR A 113 11.95 11.84 -8.72
CA THR A 113 12.32 12.70 -7.59
C THR A 113 13.82 12.90 -7.43
N GLU A 114 14.65 12.15 -8.16
CA GLU A 114 16.11 12.08 -8.00
C GLU A 114 16.53 11.53 -6.62
N VAL A 115 15.62 10.87 -5.92
CA VAL A 115 15.86 10.21 -4.63
C VAL A 115 15.44 8.75 -4.74
N ARG A 116 16.36 7.84 -4.37
CA ARG A 116 16.06 6.40 -4.27
C ARG A 116 15.69 6.08 -2.83
N PRO A 117 14.42 5.72 -2.54
CA PRO A 117 13.98 5.41 -1.19
C PRO A 117 14.70 4.19 -0.60
N GLU A 118 14.90 4.20 0.72
CA GLU A 118 15.37 3.05 1.48
C GLU A 118 14.24 2.31 2.20
N THR A 119 13.11 2.98 2.37
CA THR A 119 11.93 2.46 3.07
C THR A 119 10.89 2.00 2.09
N GLY A 120 10.37 0.80 2.33
CA GLY A 120 9.31 0.17 1.55
C GLY A 120 7.98 0.13 2.28
N TRP A 121 6.92 0.07 1.48
CA TRP A 121 5.57 -0.26 1.89
C TRP A 121 5.14 -1.57 1.23
N ASN A 122 4.52 -2.44 2.01
CA ASN A 122 3.98 -3.69 1.49
C ASN A 122 2.50 -3.49 1.16
N PRO A 123 2.11 -3.47 -0.11
CA PRO A 123 0.73 -3.22 -0.51
C PRO A 123 -0.26 -4.14 0.20
N GLU A 124 -1.39 -3.57 0.64
CA GLU A 124 -2.41 -4.26 1.44
C GLU A 124 -1.85 -4.86 2.75
N CYS A 125 -0.65 -4.46 3.17
CA CYS A 125 0.10 -5.10 4.24
C CYS A 125 0.18 -6.63 4.10
N GLY A 126 0.03 -7.14 2.86
CA GLY A 126 -0.01 -8.56 2.57
C GLY A 126 1.30 -9.24 2.89
N TRP A 127 1.26 -10.39 3.56
CA TRP A 127 2.47 -11.07 4.00
C TRP A 127 2.62 -12.46 3.39
N ALA A 128 3.87 -12.76 3.04
CA ALA A 128 4.37 -14.11 2.76
C ALA A 128 5.81 -14.21 3.28
N SER A 129 6.22 -15.38 3.73
CA SER A 129 7.52 -15.61 4.40
C SER A 129 8.75 -15.26 3.57
N TYR A 130 8.63 -15.19 2.24
CA TYR A 130 9.72 -14.79 1.33
C TYR A 130 9.87 -13.28 1.14
N LEU A 131 8.93 -12.46 1.64
CA LEU A 131 8.93 -11.02 1.38
C LEU A 131 10.18 -10.31 1.91
N PRO A 132 10.68 -10.57 3.12
CA PRO A 132 11.90 -9.93 3.59
C PRO A 132 13.08 -10.11 2.62
N GLU A 133 13.22 -11.29 2.02
CA GLU A 133 14.31 -11.57 1.09
C GLU A 133 14.18 -10.77 -0.20
N ILE A 134 13.00 -10.73 -0.83
CA ILE A 134 12.84 -10.00 -2.09
C ILE A 134 12.92 -8.48 -1.88
N TYR A 135 12.48 -7.94 -0.72
CA TYR A 135 12.68 -6.53 -0.39
C TYR A 135 14.17 -6.18 -0.30
N LYS A 136 14.96 -6.99 0.41
CA LYS A 136 16.41 -6.78 0.49
C LYS A 136 17.10 -6.94 -0.86
N GLU A 137 16.73 -7.95 -1.64
CA GLU A 137 17.30 -8.16 -2.98
C GLU A 137 16.96 -7.01 -3.93
N ALA A 138 15.76 -6.41 -3.79
CA ALA A 138 15.39 -5.22 -4.55
C ALA A 138 16.19 -3.97 -4.15
N GLY A 139 16.74 -3.93 -2.93
CA GLY A 139 17.55 -2.81 -2.43
C GLY A 139 16.93 -2.02 -1.28
N TYR A 140 15.78 -2.45 -0.76
CA TYR A 140 15.18 -1.82 0.42
C TYR A 140 15.97 -2.15 1.68
N LYS A 141 16.00 -1.21 2.63
CA LYS A 141 16.64 -1.37 3.94
C LYS A 141 15.62 -1.43 5.07
N ASN A 142 14.48 -0.78 4.89
CA ASN A 142 13.41 -0.65 5.87
C ASN A 142 12.08 -1.08 5.26
N LEU A 143 11.16 -1.56 6.10
CA LEU A 143 9.80 -1.91 5.71
C LEU A 143 8.80 -1.41 6.74
N VAL A 144 7.71 -0.80 6.27
CA VAL A 144 6.54 -0.52 7.10
C VAL A 144 5.61 -1.72 7.07
N MET A 145 5.20 -2.20 8.25
CA MET A 145 4.41 -3.42 8.42
C MET A 145 3.15 -3.19 9.23
N ASP A 146 2.20 -4.11 9.11
CA ASP A 146 0.97 -4.14 9.87
C ASP A 146 1.16 -4.83 11.22
N ALA A 147 0.88 -4.08 12.30
CA ALA A 147 0.96 -4.61 13.66
C ALA A 147 -0.16 -5.60 13.96
N ASP A 148 -1.35 -5.39 13.40
CA ASP A 148 -2.51 -6.21 13.74
C ASP A 148 -2.33 -7.64 13.23
N SER A 149 -1.86 -7.82 12.00
CA SER A 149 -1.49 -9.13 11.47
C SER A 149 -0.36 -9.79 12.25
N PHE A 150 0.65 -8.99 12.67
CA PHE A 150 1.74 -9.48 13.49
C PHE A 150 1.23 -9.97 14.85
N PHE A 151 0.43 -9.20 15.57
CA PHE A 151 -0.10 -9.60 16.87
C PHE A 151 -1.07 -10.77 16.77
N LEU A 152 -1.89 -10.86 15.72
CA LEU A 152 -2.75 -12.02 15.51
C LEU A 152 -1.98 -13.28 15.14
N SER A 153 -0.68 -13.23 14.84
CA SER A 153 0.16 -14.40 14.71
C SER A 153 0.39 -15.13 16.05
N PHE A 154 0.21 -14.44 17.18
CA PHE A 154 0.35 -15.03 18.52
C PHE A 154 -0.91 -15.75 18.97
N PRO A 155 -0.85 -17.08 19.27
CA PRO A 155 -2.02 -17.84 19.70
C PRO A 155 -2.72 -17.28 20.94
N GLU A 156 -1.94 -16.80 21.93
CA GLU A 156 -2.47 -16.22 23.16
C GLU A 156 -3.28 -14.94 22.93
N ILE A 157 -2.91 -14.13 21.94
CA ILE A 157 -3.67 -12.93 21.57
C ILE A 157 -4.99 -13.32 20.91
N ARG A 158 -4.97 -14.30 20.01
CA ARG A 158 -6.20 -14.81 19.37
C ARG A 158 -7.16 -15.40 20.41
N GLU A 159 -6.64 -16.19 21.35
CA GLU A 159 -7.43 -16.79 22.41
C GLU A 159 -8.07 -15.72 23.32
N ALA A 160 -7.29 -14.75 23.76
CA ALA A 160 -7.76 -13.69 24.64
C ALA A 160 -8.75 -12.72 23.97
N THR A 161 -8.56 -12.42 22.70
CA THR A 161 -9.38 -11.43 21.96
C THR A 161 -10.60 -12.08 21.29
N GLY A 162 -10.55 -13.40 21.04
CA GLY A 162 -11.52 -14.12 20.21
C GLY A 162 -11.46 -13.76 18.72
N LEU A 163 -10.43 -13.00 18.29
CA LEU A 163 -10.21 -12.68 16.90
C LEU A 163 -9.62 -13.87 16.14
N LYS A 164 -10.00 -14.00 14.88
CA LYS A 164 -9.51 -15.08 14.02
C LYS A 164 -8.48 -14.55 13.04
N TYR A 165 -7.45 -15.35 12.79
CA TYR A 165 -6.42 -15.05 11.81
C TYR A 165 -6.87 -15.30 10.36
N ASP A 166 -7.66 -16.36 10.15
CA ASP A 166 -8.16 -16.73 8.81
C ASP A 166 -9.54 -16.13 8.57
N VAL A 167 -9.58 -14.81 8.36
CA VAL A 167 -10.80 -14.09 7.99
C VAL A 167 -10.63 -13.40 6.66
N GLN A 168 -11.69 -13.37 5.86
CA GLN A 168 -11.68 -12.70 4.58
C GLN A 168 -11.91 -11.19 4.73
N GLY A 169 -11.05 -10.40 4.07
CA GLY A 169 -11.19 -8.95 4.01
C GLY A 169 -11.16 -8.31 5.40
N HIS A 170 -12.03 -7.34 5.62
CA HIS A 170 -12.02 -6.46 6.79
C HIS A 170 -12.86 -6.96 7.98
N SER A 171 -13.05 -8.27 8.12
CA SER A 171 -13.93 -8.83 9.16
C SER A 171 -13.49 -8.49 10.58
N ASN A 172 -12.21 -8.26 10.82
CA ASN A 172 -11.69 -7.86 12.14
C ASN A 172 -11.65 -6.34 12.35
N LYS A 173 -11.80 -5.52 11.30
CA LYS A 173 -11.55 -4.06 11.32
C LYS A 173 -12.12 -3.36 12.57
N ASN A 174 -13.39 -3.60 12.87
CA ASN A 174 -14.09 -2.95 13.97
C ASN A 174 -13.83 -3.59 15.35
N HIS A 175 -12.97 -4.60 15.43
CA HIS A 175 -12.70 -5.34 16.66
C HIS A 175 -11.22 -5.29 17.07
N LEU A 176 -10.36 -4.62 16.31
CA LEU A 176 -8.91 -4.56 16.54
C LEU A 176 -8.55 -3.88 17.87
N PHE A 177 -9.42 -3.01 18.40
CA PHE A 177 -9.24 -2.43 19.74
C PHE A 177 -9.05 -3.49 20.84
N LYS A 178 -9.52 -4.73 20.63
CA LYS A 178 -9.30 -5.84 21.57
C LYS A 178 -7.83 -6.23 21.66
N ILE A 179 -7.08 -6.08 20.58
CA ILE A 179 -5.62 -6.31 20.58
C ILE A 179 -4.97 -5.27 21.46
N GLU A 180 -5.27 -3.98 21.26
CA GLU A 180 -4.73 -2.90 22.08
C GLU A 180 -5.05 -3.12 23.56
N GLU A 181 -6.30 -3.43 23.90
CA GLU A 181 -6.73 -3.73 25.26
C GLU A 181 -5.94 -4.88 25.89
N TYR A 182 -5.60 -5.90 25.13
CA TYR A 182 -4.82 -7.04 25.60
C TYR A 182 -3.35 -6.70 25.83
N ILE A 183 -2.73 -5.92 24.91
CA ILE A 183 -1.29 -5.65 24.96
C ILE A 183 -0.92 -4.39 25.77
N LYS A 184 -1.88 -3.53 26.11
CA LYS A 184 -1.65 -2.17 26.68
C LYS A 184 -0.72 -2.11 27.89
N ASP A 185 -0.71 -3.18 28.71
CA ASP A 185 0.10 -3.27 29.93
C ASP A 185 1.17 -4.38 29.82
N LYS A 186 1.51 -4.80 28.59
CA LYS A 186 2.45 -5.90 28.30
C LYS A 186 3.65 -5.40 27.51
N PRO A 187 4.74 -5.02 28.17
CA PRO A 187 5.93 -4.48 27.52
C PRO A 187 6.53 -5.42 26.45
N GLU A 188 6.39 -6.73 26.65
CA GLU A 188 6.87 -7.76 25.72
C GLU A 188 6.23 -7.68 24.33
N PHE A 189 5.01 -7.15 24.23
CA PHE A 189 4.32 -6.87 22.95
C PHE A 189 4.46 -5.41 22.54
N LEU A 190 4.25 -4.46 23.47
CA LEU A 190 4.30 -3.02 23.19
C LEU A 190 5.62 -2.58 22.56
N LYS A 191 6.72 -3.23 22.91
CA LYS A 191 8.04 -2.92 22.34
C LYS A 191 8.06 -2.96 20.81
N TYR A 192 7.29 -3.85 20.16
CA TYR A 192 7.24 -3.94 18.71
C TYR A 192 6.47 -2.79 18.06
N LEU A 193 5.48 -2.21 18.75
CA LEU A 193 4.77 -1.02 18.25
C LEU A 193 5.54 0.28 18.46
N THR A 194 6.43 0.31 19.45
CA THR A 194 7.05 1.54 19.94
C THR A 194 8.53 1.64 19.65
N ASN A 195 9.13 0.57 19.11
CA ASN A 195 10.52 0.54 18.67
C ASN A 195 10.64 -0.07 17.28
N PRO A 196 11.64 0.38 16.52
CA PRO A 196 11.99 -0.33 15.29
C PRO A 196 12.50 -1.73 15.61
N SER A 197 12.17 -2.68 14.75
CA SER A 197 12.65 -4.05 14.86
C SER A 197 13.47 -4.46 13.63
N VAL A 198 14.13 -5.61 13.71
CA VAL A 198 14.94 -6.14 12.62
C VAL A 198 14.64 -7.63 12.41
N ALA A 199 14.29 -7.99 11.18
CA ALA A 199 14.09 -9.38 10.78
C ALA A 199 15.42 -10.16 10.75
N PRO A 200 15.40 -11.51 10.79
CA PRO A 200 16.59 -12.33 10.76
C PRO A 200 17.55 -12.04 9.59
N ASN A 201 16.99 -11.67 8.43
CA ASN A 201 17.77 -11.28 7.25
C ASN A 201 18.35 -9.86 7.29
N GLY A 202 18.08 -9.10 8.38
CA GLY A 202 18.55 -7.73 8.58
C GLY A 202 17.69 -6.64 7.93
N LEU A 203 16.49 -6.95 7.44
CA LEU A 203 15.49 -5.94 7.04
C LEU A 203 14.94 -5.27 8.30
N ARG A 204 15.03 -3.94 8.37
CA ARG A 204 14.54 -3.17 9.52
C ARG A 204 13.06 -2.87 9.33
N MET A 205 12.29 -2.85 10.42
CA MET A 205 10.84 -2.72 10.34
C MET A 205 10.31 -1.73 11.36
N VAL A 206 9.26 -1.02 10.95
CA VAL A 206 8.39 -0.23 11.83
C VAL A 206 6.95 -0.70 11.64
N PHE A 207 6.18 -0.77 12.72
CA PHE A 207 4.81 -1.23 12.67
C PHE A 207 3.82 -0.07 12.78
N ARG A 208 2.84 -0.06 11.88
CA ARG A 208 1.65 0.77 11.95
C ARG A 208 0.52 0.05 12.69
N SER A 209 -0.48 0.75 13.17
CA SER A 209 -1.63 0.17 13.86
C SER A 209 -2.95 0.70 13.33
N ASP A 210 -3.80 -0.17 12.80
CA ASP A 210 -5.16 0.16 12.39
C ASP A 210 -6.05 0.57 13.55
N CYS A 211 -5.78 0.07 14.76
CA CYS A 211 -6.51 0.46 15.94
C CYS A 211 -6.38 1.97 16.21
N MET A 212 -5.20 2.55 15.93
CA MET A 212 -4.98 3.99 16.03
C MET A 212 -5.43 4.72 14.76
N ALA A 213 -5.29 4.14 13.58
CA ALA A 213 -5.60 4.77 12.31
C ALA A 213 -7.11 4.93 12.06
N ASN A 214 -7.91 3.92 12.39
CA ASN A 214 -9.35 3.97 12.18
C ASN A 214 -10.06 5.19 12.80
N PRO A 215 -9.84 5.57 14.08
CA PRO A 215 -10.43 6.78 14.64
C PRO A 215 -9.99 8.07 13.92
N MET A 216 -8.74 8.13 13.44
CA MET A 216 -8.27 9.29 12.67
C MET A 216 -8.96 9.38 11.32
N LEU A 217 -9.16 8.25 10.64
CA LEU A 217 -9.90 8.21 9.39
C LEU A 217 -11.35 8.70 9.58
N TRP A 218 -12.03 8.25 10.63
CA TRP A 218 -13.38 8.73 10.95
C TRP A 218 -13.42 10.22 11.29
N TYR A 219 -12.39 10.72 11.98
CA TYR A 219 -12.23 12.15 12.22
C TYR A 219 -12.06 12.93 10.90
N LEU A 220 -11.16 12.47 10.01
CA LEU A 220 -10.93 13.12 8.72
C LEU A 220 -12.23 13.23 7.91
N MET A 221 -13.03 12.18 7.89
CA MET A 221 -14.30 12.17 7.15
C MET A 221 -15.40 12.99 7.83
N GLY A 222 -15.29 13.32 9.11
CA GLY A 222 -16.37 14.00 9.84
C GLY A 222 -17.67 13.20 9.88
N ALA A 223 -17.59 11.89 9.81
CA ALA A 223 -18.72 10.98 9.66
C ALA A 223 -18.62 9.82 10.65
N THR A 224 -19.61 8.94 10.68
CA THR A 224 -19.63 7.76 11.55
C THR A 224 -19.50 6.48 10.76
N GLU A 225 -18.66 5.57 11.27
CA GLU A 225 -18.52 4.21 10.79
C GLU A 225 -18.47 3.22 11.96
N GLY A 226 -18.68 1.95 11.70
CA GLY A 226 -18.59 0.89 12.70
C GLY A 226 -19.61 1.04 13.82
N TYR A 227 -19.15 1.09 15.06
CA TYR A 227 -20.03 1.19 16.24
C TYR A 227 -20.39 2.62 16.63
N ARG A 228 -19.84 3.60 15.98
CA ARG A 228 -19.97 4.99 16.41
C ARG A 228 -21.34 5.56 16.05
N GLU A 229 -21.87 6.39 16.97
CA GLU A 229 -23.09 7.16 16.79
C GLU A 229 -22.81 8.64 16.46
N LYS A 230 -21.57 9.11 16.73
CA LYS A 230 -21.12 10.48 16.47
C LYS A 230 -19.74 10.47 15.78
N PRO A 231 -19.44 11.48 14.95
CA PRO A 231 -18.10 11.68 14.43
C PRO A 231 -17.05 11.71 15.55
N VAL A 232 -15.83 11.29 15.23
CA VAL A 232 -14.70 11.42 16.16
C VAL A 232 -14.35 12.90 16.31
N ALA A 233 -14.16 13.36 17.55
CA ALA A 233 -13.67 14.69 17.83
C ALA A 233 -12.15 14.70 17.99
N ILE A 234 -11.50 15.84 17.75
CA ILE A 234 -10.03 15.98 17.92
C ILE A 234 -9.62 15.74 19.38
N GLU A 235 -10.49 16.06 20.33
CA GLU A 235 -10.25 15.82 21.77
C GLU A 235 -10.14 14.34 22.09
N GLU A 236 -10.92 13.48 21.44
CA GLU A 236 -10.83 12.02 21.60
C GLU A 236 -9.49 11.50 21.09
N LEU A 237 -9.01 12.02 19.95
CA LEU A 237 -7.71 11.68 19.40
C LEU A 237 -6.58 12.18 20.31
N LYS A 238 -6.71 13.39 20.82
CA LYS A 238 -5.78 13.93 21.82
C LYS A 238 -5.66 13.04 23.05
N GLU A 239 -6.79 12.57 23.59
CA GLU A 239 -6.80 11.64 24.70
C GLU A 239 -6.12 10.31 24.36
N MET A 240 -6.35 9.78 23.15
CA MET A 240 -5.69 8.58 22.65
C MET A 240 -4.16 8.76 22.64
N PHE A 241 -3.67 9.84 22.05
CA PHE A 241 -2.23 10.13 22.00
C PHE A 241 -1.62 10.32 23.40
N LEU A 242 -2.31 11.01 24.30
CA LEU A 242 -1.86 11.18 25.69
C LEU A 242 -1.79 9.85 26.46
N LYS A 243 -2.68 8.90 26.17
CA LYS A 243 -2.61 7.53 26.74
C LYS A 243 -1.40 6.75 26.22
N TRP A 244 -0.95 7.03 24.98
CA TRP A 244 0.22 6.36 24.41
C TRP A 244 1.55 6.94 24.90
N GLN A 245 1.62 8.21 25.30
CA GLN A 245 2.86 8.83 25.74
C GLN A 245 3.61 8.06 26.84
N PRO A 246 2.98 7.65 27.98
CA PRO A 246 3.67 6.88 28.99
C PRO A 246 4.08 5.49 28.49
N ARG A 247 3.31 4.87 27.61
CA ARG A 247 3.67 3.59 27.00
C ARG A 247 4.91 3.72 26.13
N VAL A 248 4.97 4.75 25.27
CA VAL A 248 6.16 5.04 24.45
C VAL A 248 7.37 5.36 25.36
N ALA A 249 7.20 6.14 26.41
CA ALA A 249 8.27 6.47 27.34
C ALA A 249 8.81 5.24 28.09
N GLN A 250 7.96 4.24 28.33
CA GLN A 250 8.31 3.02 29.06
C GLN A 250 8.96 1.97 28.15
N THR A 251 8.46 1.79 26.92
CA THR A 251 8.79 0.64 26.07
C THR A 251 9.52 1.01 24.80
N GLY A 252 9.57 2.28 24.40
CA GLY A 252 10.13 2.66 23.14
C GLY A 252 10.25 4.15 22.88
N LYS A 253 10.14 4.55 21.60
CA LYS A 253 10.45 5.91 21.15
C LYS A 253 9.37 6.53 20.28
N PHE A 254 8.52 5.73 19.58
CA PHE A 254 7.57 6.26 18.62
C PHE A 254 6.24 5.49 18.62
N ILE A 255 5.25 6.09 17.95
CA ILE A 255 4.05 5.43 17.43
C ILE A 255 3.87 5.78 15.95
N MET A 256 3.25 4.89 15.19
CA MET A 256 2.87 5.12 13.79
C MET A 256 1.35 4.94 13.64
N PRO A 257 0.57 5.98 14.00
CA PRO A 257 -0.87 5.88 14.08
C PRO A 257 -1.59 6.09 12.76
N TYR A 258 -0.91 6.64 11.74
CA TYR A 258 -1.52 6.94 10.44
C TYR A 258 -0.65 6.40 9.30
N ALA A 259 -1.14 5.38 8.62
CA ALA A 259 -0.66 4.88 7.34
C ALA A 259 -1.88 4.42 6.54
N GLU A 260 -2.62 5.38 6.03
CA GLU A 260 -3.91 5.25 5.34
C GLU A 260 -3.87 6.01 4.02
N ASP A 261 -4.87 5.75 3.16
CA ASP A 261 -4.96 6.37 1.84
C ASP A 261 -4.85 7.91 1.90
N ALA A 262 -3.95 8.48 1.13
CA ALA A 262 -3.76 9.93 1.00
C ALA A 262 -5.00 10.61 0.41
N GLU A 263 -5.79 9.88 -0.34
CA GLU A 263 -7.02 10.33 -0.98
C GLU A 263 -8.12 10.71 0.01
N TYR A 264 -8.05 10.24 1.26
CA TYR A 264 -8.94 10.72 2.33
C TYR A 264 -8.65 12.17 2.78
N ILE A 265 -7.53 12.74 2.33
CA ILE A 265 -7.18 14.14 2.57
C ILE A 265 -7.57 14.94 1.34
N GLY A 266 -8.80 15.44 1.29
CA GLY A 266 -9.37 16.21 0.18
C GLY A 266 -10.55 15.52 -0.52
N SER A 267 -10.69 14.20 -0.33
CA SER A 267 -11.85 13.47 -0.85
C SER A 267 -12.36 12.40 0.11
N SER A 268 -13.50 11.81 -0.21
CA SER A 268 -14.04 10.68 0.56
C SER A 268 -13.27 9.37 0.30
N ALA A 269 -12.41 9.30 -0.73
CA ALA A 269 -11.93 8.03 -1.28
C ALA A 269 -13.06 6.97 -1.31
N TYR A 270 -12.92 5.83 -0.63
CA TYR A 270 -14.05 4.97 -0.31
C TYR A 270 -14.45 5.16 1.15
N PHE A 271 -15.63 5.72 1.41
CA PHE A 271 -16.12 5.84 2.77
C PHE A 271 -17.62 5.50 2.87
N TYR A 272 -17.98 4.66 3.85
CA TYR A 272 -19.36 4.33 4.15
C TYR A 272 -19.89 5.27 5.22
N VAL A 273 -20.89 6.09 4.86
CA VAL A 273 -21.52 7.02 5.79
C VAL A 273 -22.72 6.36 6.43
N LYS A 274 -22.57 5.91 7.69
CA LYS A 274 -23.59 5.19 8.45
C LYS A 274 -24.88 5.97 8.58
N GLN A 275 -24.82 7.30 8.83
CA GLN A 275 -26.00 8.16 8.99
C GLN A 275 -26.90 8.14 7.75
N PHE A 276 -26.34 7.95 6.57
CA PHE A 276 -27.07 7.97 5.31
C PHE A 276 -27.22 6.58 4.69
N ASN A 277 -26.66 5.55 5.32
CA ASN A 277 -26.59 4.19 4.79
C ASN A 277 -26.09 4.17 3.33
N GLN A 278 -25.03 4.93 3.05
CA GLN A 278 -24.52 5.19 1.71
C GLN A 278 -22.99 5.11 1.67
N ALA A 279 -22.46 4.47 0.62
CA ALA A 279 -21.05 4.56 0.26
C ALA A 279 -20.80 5.83 -0.58
N ARG A 280 -19.65 6.48 -0.32
CA ARG A 280 -19.15 7.64 -1.08
C ARG A 280 -17.84 7.22 -1.76
N PHE A 281 -17.67 7.65 -3.01
CA PHE A 281 -16.47 7.33 -3.80
C PHE A 281 -15.91 8.60 -4.42
N PHE A 282 -14.73 9.01 -3.96
CA PHE A 282 -14.00 10.18 -4.47
C PHE A 282 -14.84 11.46 -4.60
N GLU A 283 -15.78 11.66 -3.68
CA GLU A 283 -16.47 12.93 -3.57
C GLU A 283 -15.58 13.96 -2.87
N PRO A 284 -15.67 15.27 -3.23
CA PRO A 284 -14.90 16.31 -2.54
C PRO A 284 -15.17 16.35 -1.05
N GLU A 285 -14.09 16.40 -0.24
CA GLU A 285 -14.15 16.54 1.23
C GLU A 285 -13.07 17.54 1.69
N PRO A 286 -13.20 18.83 1.35
CA PRO A 286 -12.14 19.83 1.61
C PRO A 286 -11.88 20.05 3.10
N ASP A 287 -12.86 19.81 3.98
CA ASP A 287 -12.69 19.94 5.43
C ASP A 287 -11.68 18.92 5.98
N SER A 288 -11.49 17.78 5.31
CA SER A 288 -10.52 16.77 5.72
C SER A 288 -9.08 17.28 5.66
N ILE A 289 -8.79 18.23 4.75
CA ILE A 289 -7.48 18.90 4.64
C ILE A 289 -7.18 19.68 5.93
N THR A 290 -8.15 20.49 6.37
CA THR A 290 -8.04 21.25 7.62
C THR A 290 -7.94 20.32 8.83
N ARG A 291 -8.70 19.23 8.83
CA ARG A 291 -8.66 18.22 9.90
C ARG A 291 -7.32 17.48 9.94
N PHE A 292 -6.73 17.16 8.79
CA PHE A 292 -5.40 16.54 8.75
C PHE A 292 -4.33 17.48 9.32
N LYS A 293 -4.34 18.76 8.94
CA LYS A 293 -3.47 19.76 9.54
C LYS A 293 -3.65 19.83 11.06
N ALA A 294 -4.89 19.84 11.53
CA ALA A 294 -5.19 19.86 12.95
C ALA A 294 -4.66 18.62 13.71
N LEU A 295 -4.62 17.45 13.08
CA LEU A 295 -3.97 16.25 13.63
C LEU A 295 -2.48 16.46 13.85
N LEU A 296 -1.78 17.02 12.86
CA LEU A 296 -0.34 17.30 12.96
C LEU A 296 -0.05 18.34 14.07
N ASP A 297 -0.84 19.41 14.10
CA ASP A 297 -0.73 20.45 15.14
C ASP A 297 -0.99 19.87 16.54
N MET A 298 -2.07 19.13 16.72
CA MET A 298 -2.42 18.49 17.97
C MET A 298 -1.30 17.59 18.50
N ALA A 299 -0.70 16.77 17.64
CA ALA A 299 0.40 15.90 18.05
C ALA A 299 1.62 16.69 18.54
N LYS A 300 1.98 17.79 17.83
CA LYS A 300 3.06 18.71 18.27
C LYS A 300 2.73 19.40 19.58
N ASP A 301 1.51 19.92 19.72
CA ASP A 301 1.08 20.69 20.90
C ASP A 301 1.09 19.86 22.18
N ILE A 302 0.81 18.57 22.10
CA ILE A 302 0.88 17.66 23.24
C ILE A 302 2.28 17.06 23.46
N GLY A 303 3.28 17.48 22.68
CA GLY A 303 4.68 17.19 22.93
C GLY A 303 5.30 16.06 22.10
N TYR A 304 4.62 15.54 21.08
CA TYR A 304 5.25 14.63 20.12
C TYR A 304 6.16 15.40 19.13
N GLU A 305 7.19 14.72 18.68
CA GLU A 305 8.01 15.16 17.55
C GLU A 305 7.56 14.40 16.30
N LEU A 306 7.24 15.15 15.22
CA LEU A 306 6.93 14.53 13.94
C LEU A 306 8.19 13.92 13.33
N SER A 307 8.14 12.67 12.98
CA SER A 307 9.27 11.88 12.50
C SER A 307 8.91 11.02 11.29
N THR A 308 9.86 10.26 10.81
CA THR A 308 9.69 9.36 9.67
C THR A 308 10.26 7.97 9.97
N PRO A 309 9.90 6.92 9.22
CA PRO A 309 10.40 5.57 9.44
C PRO A 309 11.93 5.49 9.54
N SER A 310 12.66 6.06 8.58
CA SER A 310 14.12 6.02 8.62
C SER A 310 14.72 6.81 9.79
N GLN A 311 14.08 7.89 10.23
CA GLN A 311 14.57 8.68 11.36
C GLN A 311 14.41 7.94 12.68
N VAL A 312 13.26 7.31 12.94
CA VAL A 312 13.07 6.51 14.15
C VAL A 312 14.03 5.33 14.18
N ILE A 313 14.28 4.70 13.02
CA ILE A 313 15.25 3.61 12.89
C ILE A 313 16.68 4.12 13.16
N ALA A 314 17.08 5.26 12.58
CA ALA A 314 18.41 5.82 12.75
C ALA A 314 18.67 6.35 14.17
N SER A 315 17.63 6.82 14.87
CA SER A 315 17.72 7.32 16.24
C SER A 315 17.64 6.23 17.31
N ALA A 316 17.33 4.99 16.92
CA ALA A 316 17.26 3.88 17.86
C ALA A 316 18.66 3.48 18.34
N GLU A 317 18.84 3.35 19.64
CA GLU A 317 20.11 2.85 20.24
C GLU A 317 20.32 1.38 19.90
N GLU A 318 19.22 0.62 19.85
CA GLU A 318 19.20 -0.79 19.51
C GLU A 318 17.91 -1.10 18.75
N LEU A 319 17.99 -1.98 17.75
CA LEU A 319 16.81 -2.52 17.07
C LEU A 319 16.34 -3.78 17.80
N ILE A 320 15.02 -3.93 17.95
CA ILE A 320 14.46 -5.14 18.55
C ILE A 320 14.62 -6.32 17.59
N PRO A 321 15.39 -7.37 17.95
CA PRO A 321 15.40 -8.58 17.12
C PRO A 321 13.98 -9.15 17.00
N ASN A 322 13.53 -9.42 15.78
CA ASN A 322 12.18 -9.89 15.51
C ASN A 322 12.19 -11.17 14.68
N GLU A 323 12.57 -12.28 15.32
CA GLU A 323 12.43 -13.62 14.77
C GLU A 323 10.96 -14.05 14.67
N LEU A 324 10.09 -13.42 15.47
CA LEU A 324 8.67 -13.73 15.53
C LEU A 324 7.90 -13.25 14.28
N ILE A 325 8.53 -12.44 13.42
CA ILE A 325 7.94 -12.05 12.14
C ILE A 325 7.61 -13.27 11.27
N ASP A 326 8.36 -14.36 11.41
CA ASP A 326 8.14 -15.60 10.69
C ASP A 326 6.90 -16.38 11.19
N ASN A 327 6.32 -15.98 12.33
CA ASN A 327 5.06 -16.53 12.81
C ASN A 327 3.84 -16.02 12.02
N ILE A 328 3.99 -14.93 11.26
CA ILE A 328 2.90 -14.46 10.40
C ILE A 328 2.66 -15.51 9.33
N GLU A 329 1.42 -15.99 9.24
CA GLU A 329 1.05 -16.97 8.24
C GLU A 329 1.06 -16.37 6.83
N ASN A 330 1.49 -17.17 5.85
CA ASN A 330 1.48 -16.77 4.45
C ASN A 330 0.07 -16.32 4.01
N GLY A 331 0.01 -15.21 3.31
CA GLY A 331 -1.25 -14.66 2.82
C GLY A 331 -2.01 -13.80 3.82
N ALA A 332 -1.41 -13.47 4.97
CA ALA A 332 -1.97 -12.45 5.86
C ALA A 332 -2.03 -11.09 5.16
N ALA A 333 -3.00 -10.27 5.53
CA ALA A 333 -3.20 -8.93 5.03
C ALA A 333 -3.63 -8.00 6.18
N TRP A 334 -3.74 -6.70 5.91
CA TRP A 334 -4.11 -5.72 6.90
C TRP A 334 -5.44 -6.03 7.61
N HIS A 335 -5.72 -5.37 8.72
CA HIS A 335 -6.85 -5.66 9.62
C HIS A 335 -6.87 -7.11 10.14
N GLY A 336 -5.72 -7.80 10.13
CA GLY A 336 -5.65 -9.21 10.51
C GLY A 336 -6.45 -10.13 9.60
N GLY A 337 -6.67 -9.70 8.34
CA GLY A 337 -7.31 -10.49 7.31
C GLY A 337 -6.36 -11.45 6.59
N THR A 338 -6.84 -12.02 5.50
CA THR A 338 -6.04 -12.87 4.62
C THR A 338 -6.12 -12.41 3.16
N TYR A 339 -5.15 -12.81 2.36
CA TYR A 339 -5.09 -12.53 0.93
C TYR A 339 -6.27 -13.11 0.11
N LYS A 340 -7.10 -13.96 0.69
CA LYS A 340 -8.23 -14.60 0.01
C LYS A 340 -9.20 -13.59 -0.63
N ALA A 341 -9.27 -12.37 -0.09
CA ALA A 341 -10.06 -11.31 -0.69
C ALA A 341 -9.57 -10.94 -2.10
N TRP A 342 -8.29 -11.14 -2.41
CA TRP A 342 -7.68 -10.82 -3.70
C TRP A 342 -7.40 -12.05 -4.56
N ALA A 343 -7.22 -13.23 -3.97
CA ALA A 343 -6.80 -14.45 -4.68
C ALA A 343 -7.96 -15.37 -5.10
N ASN A 344 -9.07 -15.36 -4.37
CA ASN A 344 -10.19 -16.28 -4.57
C ASN A 344 -11.41 -15.66 -5.26
N THR A 345 -11.20 -14.57 -5.98
CA THR A 345 -12.27 -14.01 -6.82
C THR A 345 -12.36 -14.78 -8.14
N SER A 346 -13.58 -14.90 -8.68
CA SER A 346 -13.79 -15.66 -9.91
C SER A 346 -12.93 -15.15 -11.07
N TYR A 347 -12.74 -13.82 -11.17
CA TYR A 347 -11.92 -13.26 -12.26
C TYR A 347 -10.42 -13.37 -11.99
N SER A 348 -9.93 -13.32 -10.75
CA SER A 348 -8.50 -13.54 -10.48
C SER A 348 -8.07 -14.95 -10.85
N LEU A 349 -8.93 -15.95 -10.61
CA LEU A 349 -8.67 -17.34 -11.01
C LEU A 349 -8.60 -17.52 -12.54
N ILE A 350 -9.25 -16.68 -13.31
CA ILE A 350 -9.22 -16.69 -14.77
C ILE A 350 -8.04 -15.85 -15.30
N PHE A 351 -7.80 -14.70 -14.70
CA PHE A 351 -6.89 -13.66 -15.19
C PHE A 351 -5.42 -13.93 -14.85
N ASP A 352 -5.14 -14.30 -13.59
CA ASP A 352 -3.76 -14.46 -13.10
C ASP A 352 -2.97 -15.56 -13.83
N PRO A 353 -3.56 -16.72 -14.20
CA PRO A 353 -2.85 -17.71 -15.01
C PRO A 353 -2.35 -17.18 -16.34
N VAL A 354 -3.11 -16.33 -17.02
CA VAL A 354 -2.71 -15.76 -18.32
C VAL A 354 -1.65 -14.68 -18.15
N CYS A 355 -1.75 -13.86 -17.11
CA CYS A 355 -0.67 -12.94 -16.72
C CYS A 355 0.64 -13.73 -16.50
N ARG A 356 0.57 -14.86 -15.80
CA ARG A 356 1.72 -15.74 -15.55
C ARG A 356 2.30 -16.31 -16.84
N MET A 357 1.47 -16.75 -17.78
CA MET A 357 1.93 -17.27 -19.06
C MET A 357 2.67 -16.22 -19.89
N VAL A 358 2.21 -14.96 -19.89
CA VAL A 358 2.91 -13.85 -20.56
C VAL A 358 4.24 -13.56 -19.85
N TYR A 359 4.24 -13.50 -18.52
CA TYR A 359 5.47 -13.33 -17.74
C TYR A 359 6.51 -14.42 -18.01
N ASP A 360 6.09 -15.69 -18.02
CA ASP A 360 6.97 -16.83 -18.32
C ASP A 360 7.54 -16.73 -19.74
N GLY A 361 6.75 -16.25 -20.70
CA GLY A 361 7.20 -15.94 -22.05
C GLY A 361 8.30 -14.88 -22.08
N ILE A 362 8.12 -13.78 -21.32
CA ILE A 362 9.15 -12.73 -21.18
C ILE A 362 10.42 -13.32 -20.57
N CYS A 363 10.32 -14.11 -19.51
CA CYS A 363 11.47 -14.75 -18.87
C CYS A 363 12.21 -15.72 -19.82
N ALA A 364 11.46 -16.47 -20.65
CA ALA A 364 12.04 -17.38 -21.62
C ALA A 364 12.83 -16.63 -22.72
N VAL A 365 12.28 -15.52 -23.21
CA VAL A 365 12.96 -14.68 -24.21
C VAL A 365 14.19 -13.99 -23.58
N ARG A 366 14.06 -13.46 -22.35
CA ARG A 366 15.16 -12.85 -21.61
C ARG A 366 16.38 -13.79 -21.42
N LYS A 367 16.15 -15.10 -21.24
CA LYS A 367 17.22 -16.10 -21.16
C LYS A 367 18.05 -16.22 -22.45
N VAL A 368 17.49 -15.83 -23.59
CA VAL A 368 18.15 -15.91 -24.90
C VAL A 368 18.79 -14.59 -25.31
N THR A 369 18.15 -13.46 -25.02
CA THR A 369 18.57 -12.11 -25.47
C THR A 369 19.28 -11.29 -24.40
N GLY A 370 19.15 -11.66 -23.13
CA GLY A 370 19.36 -10.74 -22.02
C GLY A 370 18.15 -9.80 -21.88
N MET A 371 18.22 -8.86 -20.93
CA MET A 371 17.22 -7.82 -20.80
C MET A 371 17.40 -6.78 -21.91
N THR A 372 16.34 -6.52 -22.66
CA THR A 372 16.30 -5.48 -23.70
C THR A 372 15.27 -4.41 -23.31
N PRO A 373 15.32 -3.20 -23.89
CA PRO A 373 14.32 -2.17 -23.60
C PRO A 373 12.86 -2.63 -23.85
N GLU A 374 12.62 -3.42 -24.89
CA GLU A 374 11.30 -3.95 -25.22
C GLU A 374 10.84 -4.97 -24.17
N LEU A 375 11.75 -5.83 -23.71
CA LEU A 375 11.44 -6.80 -22.64
C LEU A 375 11.22 -6.14 -21.30
N ASP A 376 11.98 -5.08 -20.97
CA ASP A 376 11.75 -4.30 -19.75
C ASP A 376 10.38 -3.62 -19.79
N ALA A 377 10.01 -3.02 -20.93
CA ALA A 377 8.68 -2.45 -21.13
C ALA A 377 7.57 -3.52 -21.04
N ALA A 378 7.77 -4.69 -21.64
CA ALA A 378 6.82 -5.81 -21.52
C ALA A 378 6.69 -6.31 -20.07
N LEU A 379 7.81 -6.37 -19.34
CA LEU A 379 7.86 -6.76 -17.93
C LEU A 379 7.08 -5.78 -17.06
N LYS A 380 7.27 -4.47 -17.23
CA LYS A 380 6.47 -3.45 -16.54
C LYS A 380 4.98 -3.61 -16.81
N LYS A 381 4.61 -3.84 -18.06
CA LYS A 381 3.21 -4.03 -18.47
C LYS A 381 2.59 -5.29 -17.86
N VAL A 382 3.26 -6.43 -17.90
CA VAL A 382 2.69 -7.66 -17.31
C VAL A 382 2.63 -7.60 -15.78
N THR A 383 3.62 -6.98 -15.13
CA THR A 383 3.56 -6.78 -13.67
C THR A 383 2.45 -5.79 -13.29
N SER A 384 2.21 -4.76 -14.10
CA SER A 384 1.09 -3.83 -13.91
C SER A 384 -0.29 -4.50 -14.02
N ALA A 385 -0.41 -5.55 -14.83
CA ALA A 385 -1.64 -6.32 -14.92
C ALA A 385 -2.03 -7.03 -13.61
N TYR A 386 -1.13 -7.12 -12.62
CA TYR A 386 -1.39 -7.71 -11.29
C TYR A 386 -1.88 -6.72 -10.23
N VAL A 387 -2.30 -5.50 -10.58
CA VAL A 387 -2.78 -4.52 -9.58
C VAL A 387 -3.82 -5.12 -8.64
N SER A 388 -3.64 -4.93 -7.33
CA SER A 388 -4.46 -5.56 -6.29
C SER A 388 -5.92 -5.13 -6.36
N ASP A 389 -6.18 -3.86 -6.57
CA ASP A 389 -7.53 -3.30 -6.62
C ASP A 389 -8.41 -3.91 -7.73
N SER A 390 -7.81 -4.33 -8.86
CA SER A 390 -8.56 -5.06 -9.89
C SER A 390 -9.01 -6.45 -9.44
N ARG A 391 -8.40 -7.00 -8.38
CA ARG A 391 -8.72 -8.32 -7.80
C ARG A 391 -9.66 -8.22 -6.60
N TRP A 392 -9.88 -7.03 -6.08
CA TRP A 392 -10.80 -6.86 -4.95
C TRP A 392 -12.21 -7.35 -5.29
N PRO A 393 -12.91 -8.06 -4.41
CA PRO A 393 -14.25 -8.56 -4.70
C PRO A 393 -15.19 -7.44 -5.10
N PRO A 394 -16.06 -7.66 -6.12
CA PRO A 394 -17.04 -6.67 -6.49
C PRO A 394 -18.02 -6.43 -5.34
N LEU A 395 -18.38 -5.16 -5.12
CA LEU A 395 -19.42 -4.80 -4.17
C LEU A 395 -20.80 -5.05 -4.79
N PRO A 396 -21.82 -5.43 -4.01
CA PRO A 396 -23.19 -5.55 -4.51
C PRO A 396 -23.73 -4.29 -5.18
N THR A 397 -23.26 -3.11 -4.71
CA THR A 397 -23.66 -1.79 -5.19
C THR A 397 -22.79 -1.24 -6.32
N SER A 398 -21.62 -1.84 -6.57
CA SER A 398 -20.67 -1.42 -7.60
C SER A 398 -19.89 -2.65 -8.10
N PRO A 399 -20.49 -3.46 -8.97
CA PRO A 399 -19.84 -4.70 -9.44
C PRO A 399 -18.65 -4.45 -10.36
N GLY A 400 -18.62 -3.33 -11.11
CA GLY A 400 -17.55 -2.98 -12.03
C GLY A 400 -16.35 -2.34 -11.33
N ARG A 401 -15.20 -2.40 -12.00
CA ARG A 401 -13.92 -1.84 -11.57
C ARG A 401 -13.24 -1.16 -12.75
N PHE A 402 -12.85 0.10 -12.60
CA PHE A 402 -12.14 0.81 -13.66
C PHE A 402 -10.79 0.18 -13.98
N ASN A 403 -10.04 -0.20 -12.97
CA ASN A 403 -8.69 -0.77 -13.14
C ASN A 403 -8.66 -2.21 -13.67
N VAL A 404 -9.78 -2.91 -13.76
CA VAL A 404 -9.86 -4.20 -14.47
C VAL A 404 -9.59 -4.02 -15.97
N ARG A 405 -10.14 -2.95 -16.58
CA ARG A 405 -9.84 -2.62 -17.97
C ARG A 405 -8.37 -2.31 -18.17
N GLU A 406 -7.78 -1.47 -17.30
CA GLU A 406 -6.36 -1.14 -17.38
C GLU A 406 -5.45 -2.38 -17.23
N SER A 407 -5.78 -3.28 -16.30
CA SER A 407 -5.04 -4.55 -16.14
C SER A 407 -5.06 -5.38 -17.42
N LEU A 408 -6.20 -5.42 -18.09
CA LEU A 408 -6.36 -6.16 -19.36
C LEU A 408 -5.58 -5.49 -20.50
N ASP A 409 -5.66 -4.16 -20.60
CA ASP A 409 -4.93 -3.37 -21.59
C ASP A 409 -3.41 -3.52 -21.39
N ASP A 410 -2.94 -3.52 -20.16
CA ASP A 410 -1.54 -3.77 -19.82
C ASP A 410 -1.10 -5.19 -20.20
N LEU A 411 -1.98 -6.19 -20.04
CA LEU A 411 -1.70 -7.56 -20.46
C LEU A 411 -1.61 -7.68 -22.01
N PHE A 412 -2.51 -7.03 -22.74
CA PHE A 412 -2.43 -6.95 -24.21
C PHE A 412 -1.14 -6.28 -24.65
N ALA A 413 -0.79 -5.14 -24.02
CA ALA A 413 0.43 -4.41 -24.33
C ALA A 413 1.69 -5.26 -24.05
N ALA A 414 1.74 -5.97 -22.92
CA ALA A 414 2.83 -6.87 -22.59
C ALA A 414 3.03 -7.96 -23.64
N ASN A 415 1.92 -8.62 -24.04
CA ASN A 415 1.96 -9.65 -25.07
C ASN A 415 2.43 -9.11 -26.43
N LYS A 416 1.98 -7.92 -26.83
CA LYS A 416 2.39 -7.25 -28.05
C LYS A 416 3.88 -6.92 -28.04
N LEU A 417 4.37 -6.27 -26.98
CA LEU A 417 5.80 -5.91 -26.82
C LEU A 417 6.69 -7.15 -26.81
N LEU A 418 6.25 -8.24 -26.21
CA LEU A 418 6.97 -9.51 -26.22
C LEU A 418 7.05 -10.08 -27.66
N GLY A 419 5.95 -10.04 -28.39
CA GLY A 419 5.91 -10.45 -29.82
C GLY A 419 6.87 -9.64 -30.69
N GLU A 420 6.86 -8.30 -30.53
CA GLU A 420 7.75 -7.38 -31.23
C GLU A 420 9.24 -7.63 -30.89
N ALA A 421 9.55 -7.89 -29.61
CA ALA A 421 10.89 -8.25 -29.19
C ALA A 421 11.34 -9.58 -29.84
N MET A 422 10.50 -10.60 -29.83
CA MET A 422 10.79 -11.89 -30.47
C MET A 422 11.06 -11.75 -31.97
N GLU A 423 10.30 -10.94 -32.65
CA GLU A 423 10.47 -10.67 -34.10
C GLU A 423 11.80 -9.92 -34.32
N LYS A 424 12.04 -8.83 -33.60
CA LYS A 424 13.24 -8.00 -33.67
C LYS A 424 14.54 -8.81 -33.46
N TYR A 425 14.52 -9.74 -32.53
CA TYR A 425 15.70 -10.57 -32.18
C TYR A 425 15.69 -11.94 -32.88
N GLY A 426 14.79 -12.18 -33.85
CA GLY A 426 14.76 -13.38 -34.68
C GLY A 426 14.45 -14.68 -33.95
N ILE A 427 13.70 -14.61 -32.84
CA ILE A 427 13.41 -15.76 -31.97
C ILE A 427 12.12 -16.50 -32.43
N GLY A 428 11.21 -15.83 -33.14
CA GLY A 428 9.84 -16.26 -33.31
C GLY A 428 9.64 -17.57 -34.08
N ALA A 429 10.07 -17.63 -35.35
CA ALA A 429 9.64 -18.73 -36.25
C ALA A 429 10.42 -20.06 -36.10
N LYS A 430 11.63 -20.03 -35.53
CA LYS A 430 12.52 -21.21 -35.47
C LYS A 430 12.62 -21.84 -34.09
N ARG A 431 12.13 -21.19 -33.05
CA ARG A 431 12.22 -21.64 -31.67
C ARG A 431 10.91 -21.38 -30.93
N ALA A 432 9.88 -22.09 -31.13
CA ALA A 432 8.54 -21.93 -30.55
C ALA A 432 8.56 -21.74 -28.98
N ILE A 433 9.27 -20.69 -28.50
CA ILE A 433 9.38 -20.35 -27.08
C ILE A 433 8.08 -19.78 -26.56
N TYR A 434 7.37 -19.01 -27.43
CA TYR A 434 6.14 -18.32 -27.09
C TYR A 434 5.35 -18.03 -28.36
N SER A 435 4.03 -18.04 -28.28
CA SER A 435 3.14 -17.67 -29.38
C SER A 435 2.28 -16.47 -28.98
N SER A 436 2.68 -15.28 -29.41
CA SER A 436 1.97 -14.04 -29.13
C SER A 436 0.55 -14.06 -29.70
N SER A 437 0.33 -14.64 -30.91
CA SER A 437 -1.01 -14.74 -31.53
C SER A 437 -1.94 -15.69 -30.77
N LEU A 438 -1.42 -16.81 -30.28
CA LEU A 438 -2.21 -17.71 -29.43
C LEU A 438 -2.58 -17.03 -28.13
N MET A 439 -1.62 -16.34 -27.51
CA MET A 439 -1.85 -15.63 -26.25
C MET A 439 -2.85 -14.49 -26.41
N GLU A 440 -2.80 -13.76 -27.53
CA GLU A 440 -3.80 -12.73 -27.83
C GLU A 440 -5.23 -13.32 -27.88
N THR A 441 -5.37 -14.51 -28.41
CA THR A 441 -6.66 -15.23 -28.45
C THR A 441 -7.13 -15.57 -27.02
N GLN A 442 -6.21 -16.00 -26.14
CA GLN A 442 -6.54 -16.28 -24.71
C GLN A 442 -6.94 -15.00 -23.98
N ILE A 443 -6.24 -13.89 -24.18
CA ILE A 443 -6.56 -12.61 -23.53
C ILE A 443 -7.94 -12.11 -24.01
N LYS A 444 -8.26 -12.22 -25.30
CA LYS A 444 -9.59 -11.87 -25.85
C LYS A 444 -10.71 -12.74 -25.26
N LEU A 445 -10.45 -14.01 -25.00
CA LEU A 445 -11.43 -14.88 -24.34
C LEU A 445 -11.71 -14.40 -22.91
N ILE A 446 -10.67 -14.03 -22.16
CA ILE A 446 -10.82 -13.44 -20.82
C ILE A 446 -11.61 -12.13 -20.90
N GLU A 447 -11.29 -11.25 -21.85
CA GLU A 447 -12.03 -10.00 -22.05
C GLU A 447 -13.53 -10.26 -22.21
N ASN A 448 -13.92 -11.22 -23.04
CA ASN A 448 -15.32 -11.58 -23.25
C ASN A 448 -15.97 -12.06 -21.94
N ILE A 449 -15.28 -12.91 -21.17
CA ILE A 449 -15.80 -13.40 -19.88
C ILE A 449 -15.99 -12.24 -18.90
N LEU A 450 -15.03 -11.32 -18.80
CA LEU A 450 -15.10 -10.16 -17.90
C LEU A 450 -16.23 -9.20 -18.32
N MET A 451 -16.46 -9.02 -19.63
CA MET A 451 -17.58 -8.23 -20.13
C MET A 451 -18.94 -8.87 -19.79
N GLU A 452 -19.09 -10.18 -20.00
CA GLU A 452 -20.32 -10.90 -19.66
C GLU A 452 -20.64 -10.83 -18.19
N GLN A 453 -19.61 -10.86 -17.33
CA GLN A 453 -19.74 -10.78 -15.88
C GLN A 453 -19.82 -9.33 -15.35
N LYS A 454 -19.77 -8.33 -16.22
CA LYS A 454 -19.84 -6.90 -15.87
C LYS A 454 -18.76 -6.46 -14.87
N TYR A 455 -17.54 -6.96 -14.99
CA TYR A 455 -16.43 -6.58 -14.12
C TYR A 455 -15.77 -5.25 -14.47
N PHE A 456 -16.02 -4.70 -15.67
CA PHE A 456 -15.52 -3.38 -16.03
C PHE A 456 -16.36 -2.28 -15.40
N GLY A 457 -15.72 -1.22 -14.89
CA GLY A 457 -16.36 0.04 -14.53
C GLY A 457 -16.84 0.77 -15.79
N GLU A 458 -18.02 1.37 -15.74
CA GLU A 458 -18.61 2.19 -16.81
C GLU A 458 -18.33 3.68 -16.57
#